data_76d21ef2e67c844898c80fe477fe1982
#
_entry.id   76d21ef2e67c844898c80fe477fe1982
#
_cell.length_a   1.000
_cell.length_b   1.000
_cell.length_c   1.000
_cell.angle_alpha   90.00
_cell.angle_beta   90.00
_cell.angle_gamma   90.00
#
_symmetry.space_group_name_H-M   'P 1'
#
loop_
_entity.id
_entity.type
_entity.pdbx_description
1 polymer ?
#
loop_
_entity_poly.entity_id
_entity_poly.type
_entity_poly.pdbx_seq_one_letter_code
_entity_poly.pdbx_strand_id
1 'polypeptide(L)'
;RTSDDLEQYVNVEPTSTLTGSRVIEVNADTTAYPDVDEGETYGEEDTPKERLIEYKIKKRGGIHKITQELLKDTAENLMGYLNKWIAKKIRATRNKHILTKLDEITKNKEVPITDIDGLKDIFNIKLDPAIKVSSRIITNQDGFNYLDKLKDADGRYLLQPNPTDKTKKMLFGEYEVVSISNKILKSVEETITSGEGASATTQTVLKIPMYCGDTKEAITLFDREKMTIEANPFGDGWNQDKVPVKVRDRFDVVSVDEDAVVKAEITVDVVG
;
A
#
# COMPACT_ATOMS: atom_id res chain seq x y z
N ARG A 1 -0.92 9.22 -18.63
CA ARG A 1 -0.58 8.09 -17.74
C ARG A 1 -1.27 8.32 -16.41
N THR A 2 -2.07 7.37 -15.95
CA THR A 2 -2.69 7.37 -14.64
C THR A 2 -1.73 6.68 -13.69
N SER A 3 -1.47 7.25 -12.51
CA SER A 3 -0.77 6.51 -11.46
C SER A 3 -1.72 5.48 -10.90
N ASP A 4 -1.17 4.34 -10.50
CA ASP A 4 -1.93 3.29 -9.86
C ASP A 4 -2.63 3.84 -8.61
N ASP A 5 -3.84 3.37 -8.35
CA ASP A 5 -4.66 3.82 -7.24
C ASP A 5 -4.66 2.76 -6.14
N LEU A 6 -3.85 3.00 -5.10
CA LEU A 6 -3.76 2.09 -3.97
C LEU A 6 -4.97 2.16 -3.04
N GLU A 7 -5.79 3.21 -3.15
CA GLU A 7 -7.00 3.37 -2.34
C GLU A 7 -7.99 2.20 -2.54
N GLN A 8 -8.01 1.60 -3.73
CA GLN A 8 -8.86 0.42 -4.02
C GLN A 8 -8.41 -0.87 -3.29
N TYR A 9 -7.17 -0.90 -2.80
CA TYR A 9 -6.59 -2.06 -2.12
C TYR A 9 -6.53 -1.91 -0.60
N VAL A 10 -7.05 -0.83 -0.04
CA VAL A 10 -7.17 -0.60 1.40
C VAL A 10 -8.63 -0.41 1.77
N ASN A 11 -8.94 -0.55 3.06
CA ASN A 11 -10.27 -0.20 3.55
C ASN A 11 -10.44 1.31 3.59
N VAL A 12 -11.56 1.84 3.08
CA VAL A 12 -11.86 3.28 3.09
C VAL A 12 -13.12 3.54 3.89
N GLU A 13 -12.98 4.23 5.02
CA GLU A 13 -14.07 4.59 5.89
C GLU A 13 -14.36 6.10 5.83
N PRO A 14 -15.52 6.53 5.34
CA PRO A 14 -15.91 7.93 5.38
C PRO A 14 -16.17 8.38 6.82
N THR A 15 -15.64 9.54 7.22
CA THR A 15 -15.85 10.09 8.56
C THR A 15 -16.23 11.56 8.52
N SER A 16 -17.09 12.00 9.47
CA SER A 16 -17.46 13.41 9.63
C SER A 16 -16.68 14.12 10.75
N THR A 17 -15.98 13.37 11.60
CA THR A 17 -15.25 13.90 12.76
C THR A 17 -13.77 14.15 12.44
N LEU A 18 -13.13 15.05 13.19
CA LEU A 18 -11.69 15.34 13.07
C LEU A 18 -10.83 14.27 13.75
N THR A 19 -11.34 13.76 14.85
CA THR A 19 -10.72 12.72 15.67
C THR A 19 -11.78 11.73 16.06
N GLY A 20 -11.41 10.50 16.25
CA GLY A 20 -12.32 9.46 16.71
C GLY A 20 -11.53 8.20 16.98
N SER A 21 -12.24 7.22 17.50
CA SER A 21 -11.70 5.89 17.76
C SER A 21 -12.62 4.82 17.23
N ARG A 22 -12.05 3.67 16.91
CA ARG A 22 -12.75 2.45 16.55
C ARG A 22 -12.23 1.33 17.41
N VAL A 23 -13.14 0.54 17.93
CA VAL A 23 -12.82 -0.69 18.65
C VAL A 23 -12.75 -1.80 17.62
N ILE A 24 -11.66 -2.54 17.60
CA ILE A 24 -11.44 -3.68 16.74
C ILE A 24 -11.09 -4.88 17.62
N GLU A 25 -11.68 -6.00 17.33
CA GLU A 25 -11.31 -7.26 17.94
C GLU A 25 -9.94 -7.69 17.43
N VAL A 26 -9.00 -7.92 18.33
CA VAL A 26 -7.65 -8.39 17.99
C VAL A 26 -7.63 -9.89 18.15
N ASN A 27 -7.67 -10.60 17.05
CA ASN A 27 -7.63 -12.06 16.94
C ASN A 27 -8.76 -12.75 17.70
N ALA A 28 -9.64 -13.41 16.98
CA ALA A 28 -10.55 -14.37 17.59
C ALA A 28 -9.73 -15.36 18.41
N ASP A 29 -10.00 -15.46 19.69
CA ASP A 29 -9.37 -16.46 20.54
C ASP A 29 -9.73 -17.84 19.97
N THR A 30 -8.71 -18.62 19.63
CA THR A 30 -8.87 -19.98 19.10
C THR A 30 -9.01 -21.02 20.20
N THR A 31 -9.07 -20.58 21.46
CA THR A 31 -9.22 -21.46 22.61
C THR A 31 -10.63 -22.03 22.65
N ALA A 32 -10.76 -23.33 22.58
CA ALA A 32 -12.07 -24.00 22.72
C ALA A 32 -12.55 -23.91 24.17
N TYR A 33 -13.86 -23.76 24.35
CA TYR A 33 -14.45 -23.87 25.68
C TYR A 33 -14.19 -25.26 26.26
N PRO A 34 -13.82 -25.35 27.56
CA PRO A 34 -13.68 -26.64 28.24
C PRO A 34 -15.02 -27.37 28.37
N ASP A 35 -14.97 -28.68 28.37
CA ASP A 35 -16.13 -29.48 28.67
C ASP A 35 -16.53 -29.30 30.14
N VAL A 36 -17.82 -29.10 30.39
CA VAL A 36 -18.39 -28.95 31.74
C VAL A 36 -19.37 -30.08 31.99
N ASP A 37 -19.11 -30.87 33.02
CA ASP A 37 -19.98 -31.98 33.39
C ASP A 37 -21.29 -31.52 34.06
N GLU A 38 -22.33 -32.33 33.97
CA GLU A 38 -23.64 -32.00 34.51
C GLU A 38 -23.57 -31.77 36.04
N GLY A 39 -23.87 -30.53 36.47
CA GLY A 39 -23.83 -30.11 37.87
C GLY A 39 -22.53 -29.44 38.30
N GLU A 40 -21.56 -29.27 37.41
CA GLU A 40 -20.35 -28.46 37.67
C GLU A 40 -20.58 -26.99 37.39
N THR A 41 -19.73 -26.16 37.99
CA THR A 41 -19.78 -24.70 37.82
C THR A 41 -18.94 -24.30 36.59
N TYR A 42 -19.48 -23.48 35.70
CA TYR A 42 -18.74 -22.90 34.58
C TYR A 42 -17.53 -22.11 35.09
N GLY A 43 -16.37 -22.35 34.49
CA GLY A 43 -15.17 -21.55 34.72
C GLY A 43 -15.32 -20.16 34.09
N GLU A 44 -14.55 -19.19 34.61
CA GLU A 44 -14.42 -17.89 33.96
C GLU A 44 -13.48 -18.03 32.75
N GLU A 45 -13.95 -17.62 31.58
CA GLU A 45 -13.15 -17.61 30.35
C GLU A 45 -12.67 -16.19 30.06
N ASP A 46 -11.60 -16.09 29.25
CA ASP A 46 -11.04 -14.81 28.81
C ASP A 46 -12.07 -14.02 28.01
N THR A 47 -12.15 -12.72 28.28
CA THR A 47 -12.97 -11.80 27.46
C THR A 47 -12.26 -11.45 26.17
N PRO A 48 -13.00 -11.18 25.07
CA PRO A 48 -12.40 -10.74 23.80
C PRO A 48 -11.42 -9.59 24.01
N LYS A 49 -10.23 -9.71 23.43
CA LYS A 49 -9.23 -8.64 23.47
C LYS A 49 -9.57 -7.60 22.45
N GLU A 50 -9.96 -6.43 22.89
CA GLU A 50 -10.27 -5.29 22.05
C GLU A 50 -9.07 -4.35 21.95
N ARG A 51 -8.80 -3.85 20.74
CA ARG A 51 -7.83 -2.79 20.48
C ARG A 51 -8.54 -1.52 20.03
N LEU A 52 -8.23 -0.41 20.67
CA LEU A 52 -8.71 0.89 20.28
C LEU A 52 -7.81 1.48 19.20
N ILE A 53 -8.37 1.73 18.04
CA ILE A 53 -7.69 2.43 16.95
C ILE A 53 -8.14 3.87 16.95
N GLU A 54 -7.19 4.78 17.08
CA GLU A 54 -7.43 6.21 17.05
C GLU A 54 -7.02 6.79 15.70
N TYR A 55 -7.87 7.66 15.13
CA TYR A 55 -7.55 8.43 13.94
C TYR A 55 -7.58 9.92 14.21
N LYS A 56 -6.71 10.65 13.52
CA LYS A 56 -6.61 12.10 13.58
C LYS A 56 -6.47 12.68 12.18
N ILE A 57 -7.58 13.15 11.64
CA ILE A 57 -7.62 13.68 10.27
C ILE A 57 -6.66 14.84 10.09
N LYS A 58 -5.77 14.72 9.13
CA LYS A 58 -4.81 15.74 8.75
C LYS A 58 -5.24 16.40 7.44
N LYS A 59 -5.11 17.73 7.39
CA LYS A 59 -5.32 18.51 6.17
C LYS A 59 -4.06 18.50 5.32
N ARG A 60 -4.21 18.14 4.05
CA ARG A 60 -3.15 18.15 3.04
C ARG A 60 -3.60 19.00 1.87
N GLY A 61 -2.69 19.77 1.29
CA GLY A 61 -3.06 20.63 0.18
C GLY A 61 -1.98 21.61 -0.19
N GLY A 62 -2.28 22.46 -1.17
CA GLY A 62 -1.39 23.50 -1.66
C GLY A 62 -2.12 24.51 -2.51
N ILE A 63 -1.41 25.59 -2.86
CA ILE A 63 -1.92 26.64 -3.73
C ILE A 63 -1.11 26.62 -5.03
N HIS A 64 -1.84 26.61 -6.16
CA HIS A 64 -1.28 26.73 -7.50
C HIS A 64 -1.69 28.08 -8.08
N LYS A 65 -0.72 28.90 -8.49
CA LYS A 65 -0.97 30.18 -9.13
C LYS A 65 -0.96 29.99 -10.64
N ILE A 66 -2.09 30.28 -11.29
CA ILE A 66 -2.32 30.10 -12.71
C ILE A 66 -2.50 31.46 -13.33
N THR A 67 -1.88 31.74 -14.48
CA THR A 67 -2.01 33.02 -15.17
C THR A 67 -3.41 33.20 -15.77
N GLN A 68 -3.94 34.41 -15.73
CA GLN A 68 -5.25 34.71 -16.32
C GLN A 68 -5.27 34.54 -17.84
N GLU A 69 -4.17 34.82 -18.53
CA GLU A 69 -4.02 34.56 -19.96
C GLU A 69 -4.26 33.08 -20.28
N LEU A 70 -3.60 32.20 -19.54
CA LEU A 70 -3.78 30.77 -19.73
C LEU A 70 -5.23 30.30 -19.46
N LEU A 71 -5.92 30.94 -18.51
CA LEU A 71 -7.33 30.67 -18.23
C LEU A 71 -8.27 31.20 -19.32
N LYS A 72 -7.97 32.35 -19.93
CA LYS A 72 -8.83 32.97 -20.94
C LYS A 72 -8.65 32.37 -22.33
N ASP A 73 -7.41 32.03 -22.71
CA ASP A 73 -7.10 31.52 -24.05
C ASP A 73 -7.53 30.07 -24.26
N THR A 74 -7.73 29.32 -23.16
CA THR A 74 -8.01 27.86 -23.21
C THR A 74 -9.08 27.44 -22.19
N ALA A 75 -10.06 28.28 -21.88
CA ALA A 75 -10.93 28.16 -20.68
C ALA A 75 -11.56 26.77 -20.43
N GLU A 76 -12.12 26.13 -21.45
CA GLU A 76 -12.78 24.81 -21.26
C GLU A 76 -11.79 23.64 -21.11
N ASN A 77 -10.73 23.64 -21.92
CA ASN A 77 -9.74 22.54 -21.90
C ASN A 77 -8.75 22.67 -20.72
N LEU A 78 -8.43 23.87 -20.28
CA LEU A 78 -7.46 24.09 -19.22
C LEU A 78 -8.00 23.70 -17.84
N MET A 79 -9.24 24.05 -17.51
CA MET A 79 -9.86 23.64 -16.25
C MET A 79 -10.00 22.11 -16.17
N GLY A 80 -10.36 21.46 -17.27
CA GLY A 80 -10.39 20.00 -17.35
C GLY A 80 -9.00 19.38 -17.18
N TYR A 81 -7.98 19.98 -17.78
CA TYR A 81 -6.58 19.53 -17.60
C TYR A 81 -6.09 19.69 -16.15
N LEU A 82 -6.37 20.86 -15.55
CA LEU A 82 -5.99 21.14 -14.16
C LEU A 82 -6.66 20.19 -13.19
N ASN A 83 -7.95 19.93 -13.33
CA ASN A 83 -8.67 19.01 -12.50
C ASN A 83 -8.07 17.59 -12.60
N LYS A 84 -7.74 17.15 -13.81
CA LYS A 84 -7.06 15.85 -14.02
C LYS A 84 -5.66 15.82 -13.40
N TRP A 85 -4.90 16.90 -13.51
CA TRP A 85 -3.56 17.00 -12.95
C TRP A 85 -3.60 17.03 -11.41
N ILE A 86 -4.52 17.80 -10.82
CA ILE A 86 -4.73 17.87 -9.38
C ILE A 86 -5.16 16.49 -8.84
N ALA A 87 -6.11 15.83 -9.50
CA ALA A 87 -6.53 14.48 -9.12
C ALA A 87 -5.36 13.48 -9.10
N LYS A 88 -4.45 13.54 -10.09
CA LYS A 88 -3.23 12.71 -10.10
C LYS A 88 -2.31 13.01 -8.93
N LYS A 89 -2.16 14.29 -8.57
CA LYS A 89 -1.30 14.72 -7.46
C LYS A 89 -1.86 14.26 -6.10
N ILE A 90 -3.17 14.32 -5.92
CA ILE A 90 -3.84 13.83 -4.71
C ILE A 90 -3.70 12.31 -4.60
N ARG A 91 -3.96 11.58 -5.69
CA ARG A 91 -3.75 10.14 -5.73
C ARG A 91 -2.32 9.76 -5.35
N ALA A 92 -1.32 10.45 -5.91
CA ALA A 92 0.07 10.24 -5.53
C ALA A 92 0.34 10.53 -4.05
N THR A 93 -0.34 11.53 -3.47
CA THR A 93 -0.24 11.85 -2.04
C THR A 93 -0.86 10.74 -1.18
N ARG A 94 -2.06 10.26 -1.51
CA ARG A 94 -2.73 9.16 -0.81
C ARG A 94 -1.90 7.88 -0.90
N ASN A 95 -1.42 7.52 -2.10
CA ASN A 95 -0.53 6.37 -2.32
C ASN A 95 0.73 6.45 -1.44
N LYS A 96 1.37 7.62 -1.37
CA LYS A 96 2.55 7.81 -0.53
C LYS A 96 2.24 7.53 0.94
N HIS A 97 1.10 8.00 1.46
CA HIS A 97 0.72 7.77 2.85
C HIS A 97 0.36 6.31 3.14
N ILE A 98 -0.31 5.64 2.21
CA ILE A 98 -0.60 4.20 2.30
C ILE A 98 0.71 3.41 2.36
N LEU A 99 1.65 3.66 1.43
CA LEU A 99 2.95 2.97 1.42
C LEU A 99 3.79 3.28 2.67
N THR A 100 3.79 4.54 3.12
CA THR A 100 4.49 4.89 4.37
C THR A 100 3.92 4.11 5.56
N LYS A 101 2.60 3.94 5.61
CA LYS A 101 1.96 3.17 6.69
C LYS A 101 2.26 1.68 6.57
N LEU A 102 2.28 1.11 5.35
CA LEU A 102 2.73 -0.27 5.10
C LEU A 102 4.18 -0.47 5.56
N ASP A 103 5.08 0.45 5.23
CA ASP A 103 6.47 0.40 5.70
C ASP A 103 6.57 0.48 7.22
N GLU A 104 5.75 1.30 7.89
CA GLU A 104 5.74 1.43 9.35
C GLU A 104 5.34 0.11 10.03
N ILE A 105 4.25 -0.54 9.58
CA ILE A 105 3.73 -1.76 10.21
C ILE A 105 4.60 -2.99 9.91
N THR A 106 5.30 -2.98 8.78
CA THR A 106 6.18 -4.09 8.38
C THR A 106 7.64 -3.88 8.80
N LYS A 107 7.95 -2.75 9.42
CA LYS A 107 9.29 -2.43 9.91
C LYS A 107 9.75 -3.49 10.92
N ASN A 108 10.95 -4.02 10.72
CA ASN A 108 11.53 -5.12 11.49
C ASN A 108 10.82 -6.50 11.30
N LYS A 109 9.90 -6.61 10.36
CA LYS A 109 9.25 -7.86 9.95
C LYS A 109 9.59 -8.21 8.51
N GLU A 110 10.70 -7.70 7.99
CA GLU A 110 11.14 -7.92 6.62
C GLU A 110 11.67 -9.34 6.46
N VAL A 111 11.19 -10.04 5.44
CA VAL A 111 11.60 -11.41 5.12
C VAL A 111 12.44 -11.38 3.84
N PRO A 112 13.75 -11.61 3.93
CA PRO A 112 14.59 -11.72 2.74
C PRO A 112 14.19 -12.97 1.94
N ILE A 113 14.01 -12.81 0.64
CA ILE A 113 13.64 -13.88 -0.28
C ILE A 113 14.72 -13.98 -1.36
N THR A 114 15.24 -15.18 -1.53
CA THR A 114 16.21 -15.50 -2.59
C THR A 114 15.57 -16.33 -3.70
N ASP A 115 14.51 -17.06 -3.37
CA ASP A 115 13.86 -18.01 -4.26
C ASP A 115 12.32 -17.96 -4.14
N ILE A 116 11.67 -18.76 -4.97
CA ILE A 116 10.22 -18.81 -5.04
C ILE A 116 9.60 -19.57 -3.84
N ASP A 117 10.34 -20.48 -3.25
CA ASP A 117 9.86 -21.25 -2.11
C ASP A 117 9.76 -20.36 -0.88
N GLY A 118 10.73 -19.44 -0.68
CA GLY A 118 10.64 -18.40 0.34
C GLY A 118 9.40 -17.50 0.19
N LEU A 119 8.97 -17.22 -1.05
CA LEU A 119 7.73 -16.48 -1.27
C LEU A 119 6.49 -17.30 -0.89
N LYS A 120 6.48 -18.61 -1.17
CA LYS A 120 5.41 -19.52 -0.73
C LYS A 120 5.34 -19.65 0.79
N ASP A 121 6.49 -19.66 1.46
CA ASP A 121 6.56 -19.73 2.91
C ASP A 121 5.89 -18.52 3.59
N ILE A 122 5.94 -17.36 2.98
CA ILE A 122 5.20 -16.18 3.49
C ILE A 122 3.70 -16.47 3.55
N PHE A 123 3.13 -16.97 2.48
CA PHE A 123 1.69 -17.24 2.42
C PHE A 123 1.26 -18.48 3.22
N ASN A 124 2.14 -19.46 3.39
CA ASN A 124 1.79 -20.72 4.05
C ASN A 124 2.13 -20.74 5.54
N ILE A 125 3.14 -19.97 5.98
CA ILE A 125 3.69 -20.05 7.34
C ILE A 125 3.54 -18.71 8.07
N LYS A 126 3.75 -17.59 7.38
CA LYS A 126 3.79 -16.27 8.05
C LYS A 126 2.42 -15.59 8.14
N LEU A 127 1.56 -15.83 7.18
CA LEU A 127 0.20 -15.28 7.16
C LEU A 127 -0.79 -16.30 7.70
N ASP A 128 -1.77 -15.80 8.47
CA ASP A 128 -2.88 -16.62 8.93
C ASP A 128 -3.67 -17.17 7.72
N PRO A 129 -4.14 -18.43 7.75
CA PRO A 129 -4.97 -18.99 6.69
C PRO A 129 -6.21 -18.18 6.34
N ALA A 130 -6.81 -17.48 7.31
CA ALA A 130 -7.96 -16.60 7.07
C ALA A 130 -7.59 -15.38 6.22
N ILE A 131 -6.42 -14.79 6.44
CA ILE A 131 -5.88 -13.65 5.69
C ILE A 131 -5.38 -14.09 4.31
N LYS A 132 -4.83 -15.29 4.21
CA LYS A 132 -4.31 -15.84 2.96
C LYS A 132 -5.32 -15.80 1.82
N VAL A 133 -6.59 -16.07 2.06
CA VAL A 133 -7.66 -16.16 1.04
C VAL A 133 -7.85 -14.85 0.28
N SER A 134 -7.72 -13.71 0.96
CA SER A 134 -7.88 -12.36 0.39
C SER A 134 -6.56 -11.68 0.07
N SER A 135 -5.44 -12.37 0.27
CA SER A 135 -4.09 -11.84 0.09
C SER A 135 -3.75 -11.51 -1.35
N ARG A 136 -2.89 -10.53 -1.50
CA ARG A 136 -2.32 -10.10 -2.78
C ARG A 136 -0.85 -9.72 -2.62
N ILE A 137 -0.18 -9.49 -3.75
CA ILE A 137 1.20 -9.03 -3.79
C ILE A 137 1.22 -7.63 -4.38
N ILE A 138 1.70 -6.65 -3.61
CA ILE A 138 1.93 -5.30 -4.08
C ILE A 138 3.43 -5.10 -4.22
N THR A 139 3.90 -4.83 -5.43
CA THR A 139 5.32 -4.65 -5.73
C THR A 139 5.53 -3.54 -6.77
N ASN A 140 6.78 -3.20 -7.03
CA ASN A 140 7.13 -2.25 -8.07
C ASN A 140 7.35 -2.93 -9.44
N GLN A 141 7.77 -2.15 -10.45
CA GLN A 141 8.02 -2.68 -11.80
C GLN A 141 9.16 -3.71 -11.83
N ASP A 142 10.18 -3.55 -10.97
CA ASP A 142 11.30 -4.50 -10.90
C ASP A 142 10.85 -5.84 -10.31
N GLY A 143 10.03 -5.78 -9.24
CA GLY A 143 9.44 -6.98 -8.64
C GLY A 143 8.46 -7.69 -9.58
N PHE A 144 7.66 -6.92 -10.30
CA PHE A 144 6.79 -7.49 -11.31
C PHE A 144 7.60 -8.19 -12.42
N ASN A 145 8.68 -7.56 -12.91
CA ASN A 145 9.57 -8.14 -13.91
C ASN A 145 10.26 -9.41 -13.39
N TYR A 146 10.64 -9.43 -12.11
CA TYR A 146 11.19 -10.63 -11.47
C TYR A 146 10.16 -11.76 -11.47
N LEU A 147 8.95 -11.51 -10.99
CA LEU A 147 7.87 -12.50 -10.92
C LEU A 147 7.44 -13.01 -12.32
N ASP A 148 7.41 -12.13 -13.32
CA ASP A 148 7.01 -12.48 -14.69
C ASP A 148 8.03 -13.38 -15.38
N LYS A 149 9.29 -13.36 -14.95
CA LYS A 149 10.36 -14.23 -15.47
C LYS A 149 10.47 -15.58 -14.79
N LEU A 150 9.79 -15.77 -13.66
CA LEU A 150 9.83 -17.03 -12.93
C LEU A 150 9.15 -18.15 -13.74
N LYS A 151 9.82 -19.28 -13.80
CA LYS A 151 9.35 -20.48 -14.50
C LYS A 151 9.32 -21.68 -13.57
N ASP A 152 8.44 -22.61 -13.87
CA ASP A 152 8.45 -23.94 -13.25
C ASP A 152 9.53 -24.86 -13.87
N ALA A 153 9.62 -26.08 -13.40
CA ALA A 153 10.56 -27.08 -13.91
C ALA A 153 10.29 -27.45 -15.39
N ASP A 154 9.07 -27.25 -15.88
CA ASP A 154 8.67 -27.50 -17.27
C ASP A 154 8.90 -26.28 -18.18
N GLY A 155 9.43 -25.17 -17.62
CA GLY A 155 9.70 -23.93 -18.35
C GLY A 155 8.47 -23.03 -18.55
N ARG A 156 7.35 -23.30 -17.88
CA ARG A 156 6.13 -22.47 -17.95
C ARG A 156 6.24 -21.30 -16.97
N TYR A 157 5.75 -20.15 -17.40
CA TYR A 157 5.72 -18.97 -16.53
C TYR A 157 4.72 -19.16 -15.37
N LEU A 158 5.15 -18.83 -14.17
CA LEU A 158 4.34 -18.95 -12.95
C LEU A 158 3.33 -17.81 -12.78
N LEU A 159 3.64 -16.64 -13.36
CA LEU A 159 2.73 -15.50 -13.38
C LEU A 159 1.78 -15.66 -14.58
N GLN A 160 0.51 -15.90 -14.30
CA GLN A 160 -0.51 -16.16 -15.32
C GLN A 160 -1.58 -15.05 -15.33
N PRO A 161 -2.22 -14.78 -16.48
CA PRO A 161 -3.36 -13.86 -16.52
C PRO A 161 -4.54 -14.44 -15.75
N ASN A 162 -5.27 -13.59 -15.05
CA ASN A 162 -6.51 -13.99 -14.38
C ASN A 162 -7.54 -14.48 -15.42
N PRO A 163 -8.14 -15.66 -15.25
CA PRO A 163 -9.14 -16.19 -16.17
C PRO A 163 -10.35 -15.29 -16.40
N THR A 164 -10.75 -14.54 -15.35
CA THR A 164 -11.91 -13.66 -15.37
C THR A 164 -11.56 -12.25 -15.88
N ASP A 165 -10.39 -11.75 -15.52
CA ASP A 165 -9.91 -10.41 -15.90
C ASP A 165 -8.47 -10.48 -16.43
N LYS A 166 -8.31 -10.52 -17.72
CA LYS A 166 -7.01 -10.63 -18.40
C LYS A 166 -6.06 -9.45 -18.16
N THR A 167 -6.55 -8.34 -17.62
CA THR A 167 -5.72 -7.18 -17.26
C THR A 167 -4.96 -7.40 -15.97
N LYS A 168 -5.39 -8.35 -15.15
CA LYS A 168 -4.78 -8.73 -13.89
C LYS A 168 -3.91 -9.97 -14.06
N LYS A 169 -2.81 -9.99 -13.33
CA LYS A 169 -1.90 -11.14 -13.27
C LYS A 169 -1.99 -11.81 -11.91
N MET A 170 -1.95 -13.13 -11.91
CA MET A 170 -2.00 -13.96 -10.71
C MET A 170 -0.75 -14.82 -10.60
N LEU A 171 -0.13 -14.81 -9.44
CA LEU A 171 0.97 -15.71 -9.12
C LEU A 171 0.40 -16.99 -8.51
N PHE A 172 0.91 -18.15 -8.94
CA PHE A 172 0.43 -19.49 -8.55
C PHE A 172 -1.06 -19.76 -8.85
N GLY A 173 -1.73 -18.89 -9.63
CA GLY A 173 -3.17 -18.98 -9.85
C GLY A 173 -4.04 -18.50 -8.67
N GLU A 174 -3.44 -18.03 -7.58
CA GLU A 174 -4.12 -17.64 -6.34
C GLU A 174 -3.98 -16.15 -6.02
N TYR A 175 -2.77 -15.57 -6.13
CA TYR A 175 -2.48 -14.22 -5.62
C TYR A 175 -2.43 -13.19 -6.75
N GLU A 176 -3.27 -12.16 -6.65
CA GLU A 176 -3.22 -11.01 -7.56
C GLU A 176 -1.92 -10.23 -7.35
N VAL A 177 -1.20 -9.95 -8.45
CA VAL A 177 0.02 -9.14 -8.42
C VAL A 177 -0.29 -7.74 -8.92
N VAL A 178 -0.15 -6.77 -8.01
CA VAL A 178 -0.33 -5.34 -8.27
C VAL A 178 1.03 -4.69 -8.49
N SER A 179 1.25 -4.16 -9.68
CA SER A 179 2.50 -3.46 -10.02
C SER A 179 2.34 -1.95 -9.87
N ILE A 180 3.25 -1.33 -9.11
CA ILE A 180 3.32 0.10 -8.90
C ILE A 180 4.56 0.67 -9.61
N SER A 181 4.51 1.94 -10.00
CA SER A 181 5.66 2.60 -10.60
C SER A 181 6.86 2.66 -9.64
N ASN A 182 8.08 2.36 -10.14
CA ASN A 182 9.34 2.53 -9.40
C ASN A 182 9.56 3.96 -8.86
N LYS A 183 8.83 4.96 -9.40
CA LYS A 183 8.88 6.33 -8.89
C LYS A 183 8.19 6.49 -7.54
N ILE A 184 7.22 5.62 -7.25
CA ILE A 184 6.41 5.64 -6.02
C ILE A 184 6.99 4.65 -5.01
N LEU A 185 7.22 3.41 -5.44
CA LEU A 185 7.83 2.35 -4.65
C LEU A 185 9.19 2.02 -5.27
N LYS A 186 10.26 2.45 -4.62
CA LYS A 186 11.62 2.31 -5.15
C LYS A 186 12.26 1.01 -4.71
N SER A 187 13.00 0.38 -5.62
CA SER A 187 14.01 -0.62 -5.25
C SER A 187 15.24 0.08 -4.68
N VAL A 188 15.95 -0.58 -3.79
CA VAL A 188 17.14 -0.05 -3.12
C VAL A 188 18.36 -0.82 -3.62
N GLU A 189 19.34 -0.10 -4.17
CA GLU A 189 20.63 -0.69 -4.49
C GLU A 189 21.49 -0.76 -3.23
N GLU A 190 22.02 -1.93 -2.92
CA GLU A 190 22.91 -2.16 -1.80
C GLU A 190 24.18 -2.84 -2.28
N THR A 191 25.30 -2.37 -1.77
CA THR A 191 26.61 -2.97 -2.07
C THR A 191 26.97 -3.92 -0.93
N ILE A 192 27.00 -5.21 -1.23
CA ILE A 192 27.38 -6.26 -0.27
C ILE A 192 28.81 -6.64 -0.52
N THR A 193 29.65 -6.53 0.53
CA THR A 193 31.04 -6.99 0.50
C THR A 193 31.13 -8.32 1.23
N SER A 194 31.43 -9.38 0.50
CA SER A 194 31.62 -10.73 1.03
C SER A 194 33.11 -11.06 1.06
N GLY A 195 33.59 -11.54 2.20
CA GLY A 195 35.01 -11.93 2.42
C GLY A 195 35.79 -10.93 3.26
N GLU A 196 36.92 -11.38 3.82
CA GLU A 196 37.84 -10.56 4.60
C GLU A 196 39.17 -10.38 3.84
N GLY A 197 39.74 -9.19 3.94
CA GLY A 197 41.05 -8.86 3.40
C GLY A 197 41.10 -8.72 1.87
N ALA A 198 42.20 -9.15 1.25
CA ALA A 198 42.49 -8.99 -0.18
C ALA A 198 41.54 -9.82 -1.10
N SER A 199 40.74 -10.73 -0.55
CA SER A 199 39.77 -11.56 -1.28
C SER A 199 38.34 -11.06 -1.12
N ALA A 200 38.14 -9.84 -0.63
CA ALA A 200 36.79 -9.26 -0.53
C ALA A 200 36.18 -9.02 -1.91
N THR A 201 35.08 -9.66 -2.19
CA THR A 201 34.30 -9.44 -3.42
C THR A 201 33.15 -8.48 -3.10
N THR A 202 33.11 -7.39 -3.84
CA THR A 202 32.05 -6.40 -3.72
C THR A 202 31.02 -6.65 -4.83
N GLN A 203 29.78 -6.90 -4.46
CA GLN A 203 28.68 -7.13 -5.39
C GLN A 203 27.55 -6.13 -5.12
N THR A 204 27.05 -5.51 -6.17
CA THR A 204 25.89 -4.63 -6.07
C THR A 204 24.62 -5.47 -6.28
N VAL A 205 23.73 -5.44 -5.33
CA VAL A 205 22.44 -6.13 -5.37
C VAL A 205 21.30 -5.13 -5.36
N LEU A 206 20.21 -5.48 -6.02
CA LEU A 206 18.98 -4.71 -6.01
C LEU A 206 17.99 -5.37 -5.05
N LYS A 207 17.65 -4.66 -3.97
CA LYS A 207 16.59 -5.05 -3.04
C LYS A 207 15.26 -4.54 -3.53
N ILE A 208 14.36 -5.45 -3.81
CA ILE A 208 13.04 -5.16 -4.37
C ILE A 208 11.98 -5.39 -3.30
N PRO A 209 11.22 -4.36 -2.91
CA PRO A 209 10.18 -4.50 -1.89
C PRO A 209 8.92 -5.16 -2.47
N MET A 210 8.34 -6.08 -1.69
CA MET A 210 7.04 -6.68 -1.94
C MET A 210 6.23 -6.69 -0.65
N TYR A 211 4.97 -6.27 -0.72
CA TYR A 211 4.02 -6.41 0.38
C TYR A 211 3.08 -7.56 0.03
N CYS A 212 3.12 -8.61 0.85
CA CYS A 212 2.33 -9.82 0.71
C CYS A 212 1.29 -9.88 1.83
N GLY A 213 0.02 -10.06 1.50
CA GLY A 213 -1.06 -10.13 2.50
C GLY A 213 -2.32 -9.37 2.11
N ASP A 214 -3.24 -9.22 3.06
CA ASP A 214 -4.46 -8.43 2.88
C ASP A 214 -4.29 -7.00 3.39
N THR A 215 -4.08 -6.09 2.46
CA THR A 215 -3.92 -4.67 2.77
C THR A 215 -5.21 -3.99 3.21
N LYS A 216 -6.40 -4.60 2.98
CA LYS A 216 -7.66 -4.06 3.46
C LYS A 216 -7.86 -4.31 4.95
N GLU A 217 -7.44 -5.49 5.40
CA GLU A 217 -7.42 -5.79 6.83
C GLU A 217 -6.28 -5.04 7.56
N ALA A 218 -5.13 -4.86 6.89
CA ALA A 218 -3.99 -4.20 7.49
C ALA A 218 -4.18 -2.70 7.73
N ILE A 219 -4.86 -1.99 6.82
CA ILE A 219 -4.91 -0.52 6.80
C ILE A 219 -6.31 0.00 6.52
N THR A 220 -6.73 0.99 7.33
CA THR A 220 -7.93 1.79 7.06
C THR A 220 -7.55 3.23 6.77
N LEU A 221 -8.08 3.75 5.66
CA LEU A 221 -8.02 5.15 5.28
C LEU A 221 -9.33 5.83 5.73
N PHE A 222 -9.24 6.69 6.74
CA PHE A 222 -10.35 7.52 7.19
C PHE A 222 -10.44 8.77 6.30
N ASP A 223 -11.49 8.84 5.47
CA ASP A 223 -11.71 9.92 4.51
C ASP A 223 -12.78 10.88 5.02
N ARG A 224 -12.40 12.11 5.36
CA ARG A 224 -13.36 13.11 5.84
C ARG A 224 -13.90 13.99 4.72
N GLU A 225 -13.06 14.39 3.81
CA GLU A 225 -13.41 15.31 2.75
C GLU A 225 -12.54 15.00 1.54
N LYS A 226 -13.19 14.47 0.52
CA LYS A 226 -12.53 14.28 -0.77
C LYS A 226 -12.07 15.64 -1.32
N MET A 227 -11.17 15.60 -2.26
CA MET A 227 -10.58 16.73 -2.93
C MET A 227 -11.52 17.91 -3.10
N THR A 228 -11.18 19.05 -2.49
CA THR A 228 -11.82 20.35 -2.73
C THR A 228 -10.88 21.25 -3.51
N ILE A 229 -11.40 21.91 -4.54
CA ILE A 229 -10.68 22.86 -5.38
C ILE A 229 -11.39 24.18 -5.29
N GLU A 230 -10.72 25.21 -4.80
CA GLU A 230 -11.25 26.57 -4.64
C GLU A 230 -10.35 27.55 -5.40
N ALA A 231 -10.90 28.28 -6.38
CA ALA A 231 -10.20 29.35 -7.08
C ALA A 231 -10.59 30.69 -6.48
N ASN A 232 -9.60 31.58 -6.24
CA ASN A 232 -9.84 32.94 -5.77
C ASN A 232 -9.24 33.96 -6.76
N PRO A 233 -10.03 34.54 -7.69
CA PRO A 233 -9.53 35.49 -8.65
C PRO A 233 -9.11 36.84 -8.04
N PHE A 234 -9.50 37.12 -6.80
CA PHE A 234 -9.18 38.36 -6.07
C PHE A 234 -8.10 38.15 -4.98
N GLY A 235 -7.36 37.05 -5.01
CA GLY A 235 -6.30 36.74 -4.04
C GLY A 235 -4.94 37.37 -4.37
N ASP A 236 -3.90 36.93 -3.66
CA ASP A 236 -2.50 37.43 -3.73
C ASP A 236 -1.84 37.39 -5.13
N GLY A 237 -2.51 36.88 -6.13
CA GLY A 237 -2.06 36.87 -7.52
C GLY A 237 -2.57 38.03 -8.38
N TRP A 238 -3.43 38.89 -7.85
CA TRP A 238 -4.06 39.97 -8.59
C TRP A 238 -3.05 40.88 -9.31
N ASN A 239 -2.02 41.33 -8.60
CA ASN A 239 -0.98 42.20 -9.16
C ASN A 239 -0.06 41.51 -10.20
N GLN A 240 -0.20 40.22 -10.40
CA GLN A 240 0.61 39.40 -11.30
C GLN A 240 -0.24 38.69 -12.37
N ASP A 241 -1.50 39.12 -12.54
CA ASP A 241 -2.49 38.45 -13.42
C ASP A 241 -2.57 36.90 -13.18
N LYS A 242 -2.48 36.49 -11.92
CA LYS A 242 -2.55 35.07 -11.53
C LYS A 242 -3.76 34.79 -10.64
N VAL A 243 -4.43 33.69 -10.92
CA VAL A 243 -5.51 33.17 -10.09
C VAL A 243 -4.95 32.06 -9.20
N PRO A 244 -4.91 32.26 -7.87
CA PRO A 244 -4.56 31.20 -6.96
C PRO A 244 -5.69 30.16 -6.87
N VAL A 245 -5.34 28.89 -7.10
CA VAL A 245 -6.20 27.73 -6.95
C VAL A 245 -5.73 26.93 -5.75
N LYS A 246 -6.55 26.89 -4.70
CA LYS A 246 -6.29 26.14 -3.49
C LYS A 246 -6.88 24.74 -3.61
N VAL A 247 -6.05 23.74 -3.37
CA VAL A 247 -6.43 22.34 -3.34
C VAL A 247 -6.32 21.84 -1.92
N ARG A 248 -7.34 21.10 -1.46
CA ARG A 248 -7.40 20.54 -0.11
C ARG A 248 -7.92 19.12 -0.13
N ASP A 249 -7.31 18.26 0.65
CA ASP A 249 -7.70 16.87 0.91
C ASP A 249 -7.56 16.60 2.41
N ARG A 250 -8.48 15.83 3.01
CA ARG A 250 -8.54 15.57 4.45
C ARG A 250 -8.77 14.10 4.72
N PHE A 251 -7.72 13.42 5.09
CA PHE A 251 -7.75 12.00 5.43
C PHE A 251 -6.70 11.64 6.48
N ASP A 252 -6.82 10.46 7.03
CA ASP A 252 -5.77 9.81 7.82
C ASP A 252 -5.67 8.34 7.43
N VAL A 253 -4.48 7.75 7.63
CA VAL A 253 -4.21 6.34 7.32
C VAL A 253 -3.71 5.69 8.60
N VAL A 254 -4.43 4.69 9.07
CA VAL A 254 -4.16 4.03 10.35
C VAL A 254 -4.00 2.52 10.14
N SER A 255 -3.10 1.92 10.91
CA SER A 255 -2.94 0.46 10.95
C SER A 255 -4.06 -0.17 11.79
N VAL A 256 -4.62 -1.24 11.27
CA VAL A 256 -5.67 -2.02 11.90
C VAL A 256 -5.10 -3.35 12.37
N ASP A 257 -4.68 -4.19 11.44
CA ASP A 257 -4.02 -5.45 11.73
C ASP A 257 -2.60 -5.46 11.14
N GLU A 258 -1.61 -5.50 12.03
CA GLU A 258 -0.21 -5.46 11.62
C GLU A 258 0.31 -6.83 11.16
N ASP A 259 -0.42 -7.90 11.46
CA ASP A 259 -0.05 -9.26 11.08
C ASP A 259 -0.71 -9.69 9.74
N ALA A 260 -1.61 -8.84 9.22
CA ALA A 260 -2.27 -9.08 7.94
C ALA A 260 -1.36 -8.86 6.72
N VAL A 261 -0.20 -8.21 6.88
CA VAL A 261 0.75 -7.94 5.80
C VAL A 261 2.19 -8.20 6.22
N VAL A 262 2.93 -8.88 5.37
CA VAL A 262 4.38 -9.15 5.51
C VAL A 262 5.13 -8.46 4.38
N LYS A 263 6.23 -7.78 4.68
CA LYS A 263 7.15 -7.23 3.69
C LYS A 263 8.19 -8.27 3.32
N ALA A 264 8.21 -8.64 2.07
CA ALA A 264 9.25 -9.45 1.46
C ALA A 264 10.26 -8.55 0.74
N GLU A 265 11.54 -8.86 0.84
CA GLU A 265 12.60 -8.23 0.07
C GLU A 265 13.26 -9.26 -0.83
N ILE A 266 13.10 -9.11 -2.14
CA ILE A 266 13.80 -9.93 -3.11
C ILE A 266 15.14 -9.29 -3.44
N THR A 267 16.21 -10.07 -3.30
CA THR A 267 17.56 -9.65 -3.66
C THR A 267 17.91 -10.20 -5.04
N VAL A 268 18.20 -9.31 -5.98
CA VAL A 268 18.60 -9.67 -7.33
C VAL A 268 19.97 -9.08 -7.62
N ASP A 269 20.85 -9.87 -8.20
CA ASP A 269 22.17 -9.41 -8.64
C ASP A 269 22.00 -8.38 -9.76
N VAL A 270 22.64 -7.23 -9.61
CA VAL A 270 22.74 -6.27 -10.71
C VAL A 270 23.86 -6.75 -11.63
N VAL A 271 23.46 -7.51 -12.68
CA VAL A 271 24.39 -7.88 -13.75
C VAL A 271 24.71 -6.60 -14.52
N GLY A 272 25.95 -6.13 -14.38
CA GLY A 272 26.47 -4.98 -15.13
C GLY A 272 26.61 -5.23 -16.64
#